data_7a4478b99956a39b8abb63d0f19b01d8
#
_entry.id   7a4478b99956a39b8abb63d0f19b01d8
#
_cell.length_a   1.000
_cell.length_b   1.000
_cell.length_c   1.000
_cell.angle_alpha   90.00
_cell.angle_beta   90.00
_cell.angle_gamma   90.00
#
_symmetry.space_group_name_H-M   'P 1'
#
loop_
_entity.id
_entity.type
_entity.pdbx_description
1 polymer ?
#
loop_
_entity_poly.entity_id
_entity_poly.type
_entity_poly.pdbx_seq_one_letter_code
_entity_poly.pdbx_strand_id
1 'polypeptide(L)'
;MASTTTESTTVTPKYPIIDSHIHLYPASEVHTLAWFDPDLPLSTNQHSLDEYTAATTSPPELEGFVFLETDREHDLDSGEADGSGWAGPLMEIDWIRRVAVGEPKEGEGHDESHSKLLQGFVPWAPLPSGAAVMERYIEKAREVAGEEAGKRISGFRYLVQSKPKGTMLGEGFIEGLKLLGREKLTFDLGVDQHSGGDWQLEEAVEMVKLAHEGVDDAQKVRIVISMYIPFPRYLLCMGISAHVLTSNRPPLQTRLFLLRSPTRRAP
;
A
#
# COMPACT_ATOMS: atom_id res chain seq x y z
N MET A 1 44.44 -25.71 37.64
CA MET A 1 43.95 -24.38 37.27
C MET A 1 42.91 -24.59 36.18
N ALA A 2 41.64 -24.48 36.51
CA ALA A 2 40.55 -24.63 35.56
C ALA A 2 40.24 -23.26 34.93
N SER A 3 40.39 -23.16 33.62
CA SER A 3 40.08 -21.95 32.85
C SER A 3 38.58 -21.90 32.62
N THR A 4 37.90 -20.95 33.24
CA THR A 4 36.47 -20.67 33.03
C THR A 4 36.35 -19.77 31.82
N THR A 5 35.96 -20.34 30.69
CA THR A 5 35.60 -19.59 29.48
C THR A 5 34.20 -19.01 29.70
N THR A 6 34.10 -17.71 29.89
CA THR A 6 32.83 -16.98 29.94
C THR A 6 32.37 -16.77 28.49
N GLU A 7 31.39 -17.54 28.04
CA GLU A 7 30.71 -17.26 26.79
C GLU A 7 29.89 -15.96 26.94
N SER A 8 30.32 -14.92 26.26
CA SER A 8 29.58 -13.67 26.12
C SER A 8 28.42 -13.92 25.16
N THR A 9 27.25 -14.16 25.71
CA THR A 9 25.98 -14.15 24.89
C THR A 9 25.70 -12.71 24.51
N THR A 10 26.10 -12.32 23.30
CA THR A 10 25.65 -11.09 22.67
C THR A 10 24.15 -11.23 22.37
N VAL A 11 23.33 -10.67 23.26
CA VAL A 11 21.88 -10.55 23.00
C VAL A 11 21.73 -9.53 21.86
N THR A 12 21.43 -10.00 20.65
CA THR A 12 21.06 -9.13 19.54
C THR A 12 19.74 -8.44 19.91
N PRO A 13 19.67 -7.11 19.95
CA PRO A 13 18.42 -6.43 20.25
C PRO A 13 17.37 -6.80 19.21
N LYS A 14 16.22 -7.25 19.68
CA LYS A 14 15.05 -7.54 18.85
C LYS A 14 14.30 -6.23 18.64
N TYR A 15 14.17 -5.83 17.39
CA TYR A 15 13.39 -4.64 17.00
C TYR A 15 12.04 -5.07 16.45
N PRO A 16 10.96 -4.35 16.77
CA PRO A 16 9.67 -4.59 16.15
C PRO A 16 9.74 -4.36 14.63
N ILE A 17 9.07 -5.20 13.88
CA ILE A 17 9.02 -5.16 12.42
C ILE A 17 7.58 -4.85 12.00
N ILE A 18 7.39 -3.82 11.17
CA ILE A 18 6.15 -3.57 10.44
C ILE A 18 6.48 -3.66 8.96
N ASP A 19 5.77 -4.54 8.24
CA ASP A 19 5.83 -4.58 6.79
C ASP A 19 4.98 -3.41 6.25
N SER A 20 5.63 -2.40 5.72
CA SER A 20 4.98 -1.14 5.38
C SER A 20 4.32 -1.12 4.00
N HIS A 21 4.40 -2.19 3.21
CA HIS A 21 3.89 -2.21 1.85
C HIS A 21 3.60 -3.64 1.36
N ILE A 22 2.37 -4.08 1.46
CA ILE A 22 1.96 -5.43 1.09
C ILE A 22 0.65 -5.39 0.29
N HIS A 23 0.55 -6.25 -0.72
CA HIS A 23 -0.63 -6.47 -1.52
C HIS A 23 -1.16 -7.88 -1.26
N LEU A 24 -2.42 -7.99 -0.90
CA LEU A 24 -3.07 -9.27 -0.59
C LEU A 24 -4.47 -9.31 -1.23
N TYR A 25 -4.94 -10.50 -1.57
CA TYR A 25 -6.29 -10.71 -2.09
C TYR A 25 -6.72 -12.17 -1.93
N PRO A 26 -8.02 -12.43 -1.69
CA PRO A 26 -8.56 -13.78 -1.61
C PRO A 26 -8.80 -14.37 -3.00
N ALA A 27 -8.80 -15.70 -3.11
CA ALA A 27 -9.07 -16.40 -4.35
C ALA A 27 -10.43 -16.04 -4.96
N SER A 28 -11.43 -15.78 -4.12
CA SER A 28 -12.80 -15.41 -4.56
C SER A 28 -12.88 -14.10 -5.34
N GLU A 29 -11.88 -13.22 -5.21
CA GLU A 29 -11.89 -11.87 -5.78
C GLU A 29 -10.82 -11.64 -6.86
N VAL A 30 -10.02 -12.65 -7.23
CA VAL A 30 -8.95 -12.51 -8.24
C VAL A 30 -9.47 -11.99 -9.59
N HIS A 31 -10.70 -12.35 -9.95
CA HIS A 31 -11.32 -11.93 -11.21
C HIS A 31 -11.62 -10.41 -11.28
N THR A 32 -11.51 -9.70 -10.17
CA THR A 32 -11.72 -8.25 -10.09
C THR A 32 -10.43 -7.45 -10.20
N LEU A 33 -9.28 -8.13 -10.29
CA LEU A 33 -7.99 -7.46 -10.51
C LEU A 33 -7.92 -6.91 -11.93
N ALA A 34 -7.60 -5.62 -12.10
CA ALA A 34 -7.48 -4.99 -13.41
C ALA A 34 -6.36 -5.58 -14.28
N TRP A 35 -5.45 -6.32 -13.64
CA TRP A 35 -4.34 -7.04 -14.28
C TRP A 35 -4.54 -8.57 -14.27
N PHE A 36 -5.79 -9.04 -14.11
CA PHE A 36 -6.12 -10.46 -14.17
C PHE A 36 -5.72 -11.07 -15.52
N ASP A 37 -4.98 -12.16 -15.47
CA ASP A 37 -4.56 -12.94 -16.63
C ASP A 37 -4.68 -14.43 -16.26
N PRO A 38 -5.53 -15.23 -16.93
CA PRO A 38 -5.75 -16.64 -16.61
C PRO A 38 -4.50 -17.51 -16.77
N ASP A 39 -3.51 -17.05 -17.54
CA ASP A 39 -2.24 -17.76 -17.75
C ASP A 39 -1.16 -17.32 -16.73
N LEU A 40 -1.44 -16.34 -15.89
CA LEU A 40 -0.52 -15.83 -14.88
C LEU A 40 -0.87 -16.38 -13.48
N PRO A 41 -0.07 -17.29 -12.91
CA PRO A 41 -0.33 -17.85 -11.58
C PRO A 41 -0.50 -16.79 -10.48
N LEU A 42 0.18 -15.66 -10.60
CA LEU A 42 0.06 -14.56 -9.64
C LEU A 42 -1.36 -14.00 -9.59
N SER A 43 -2.08 -13.91 -10.72
CA SER A 43 -3.44 -13.35 -10.76
C SER A 43 -4.53 -14.40 -10.63
N THR A 44 -4.19 -15.70 -10.66
CA THR A 44 -5.17 -16.79 -10.56
C THR A 44 -5.19 -17.51 -9.23
N ASN A 45 -4.13 -17.36 -8.43
CA ASN A 45 -4.01 -17.97 -7.12
C ASN A 45 -4.34 -16.96 -6.01
N GLN A 46 -4.72 -17.49 -4.84
CA GLN A 46 -4.84 -16.72 -3.64
C GLN A 46 -3.49 -16.18 -3.17
N HIS A 47 -3.50 -14.95 -2.72
CA HIS A 47 -2.41 -14.31 -1.98
C HIS A 47 -3.00 -13.57 -0.78
N SER A 48 -3.38 -14.33 0.24
CA SER A 48 -4.00 -13.82 1.46
C SER A 48 -3.07 -13.95 2.67
N LEU A 49 -3.60 -13.89 3.86
CA LEU A 49 -2.80 -13.89 5.09
C LEU A 49 -2.20 -15.25 5.43
N ASP A 50 -2.82 -16.34 4.98
CA ASP A 50 -2.22 -17.67 5.13
C ASP A 50 -0.91 -17.77 4.34
N GLU A 51 -0.91 -17.32 3.07
CA GLU A 51 0.29 -17.28 2.23
C GLU A 51 1.32 -16.28 2.76
N TYR A 52 0.88 -15.14 3.25
CA TYR A 52 1.76 -14.13 3.85
C TYR A 52 2.48 -14.66 5.08
N THR A 53 1.76 -15.27 6.02
CA THR A 53 2.35 -15.86 7.23
C THR A 53 3.30 -17.00 6.91
N ALA A 54 2.95 -17.84 5.93
CA ALA A 54 3.82 -18.91 5.46
C ALA A 54 5.10 -18.35 4.80
N ALA A 55 4.99 -17.33 3.96
CA ALA A 55 6.12 -16.72 3.25
C ALA A 55 7.08 -15.96 4.18
N THR A 56 6.55 -15.26 5.17
CA THR A 56 7.37 -14.51 6.15
C THR A 56 7.92 -15.40 7.26
N THR A 57 7.49 -16.65 7.37
CA THR A 57 7.81 -17.54 8.50
C THR A 57 7.42 -16.97 9.86
N SER A 58 6.53 -16.00 9.86
CA SER A 58 5.95 -15.31 11.04
C SER A 58 6.98 -15.05 12.15
N PRO A 59 8.04 -14.24 11.90
CA PRO A 59 9.03 -14.00 12.92
C PRO A 59 8.37 -13.34 14.13
N PRO A 60 8.80 -13.67 15.35
CA PRO A 60 8.18 -13.18 16.58
C PRO A 60 8.26 -11.65 16.73
N GLU A 61 9.13 -11.00 15.99
CA GLU A 61 9.29 -9.55 15.95
C GLU A 61 8.31 -8.87 14.97
N LEU A 62 7.60 -9.62 14.12
CA LEU A 62 6.61 -9.06 13.18
C LEU A 62 5.37 -8.61 13.96
N GLU A 63 5.19 -7.29 14.07
CA GLU A 63 4.03 -6.68 14.73
C GLU A 63 2.85 -6.52 13.79
N GLY A 64 3.10 -6.48 12.47
CA GLY A 64 2.05 -6.37 11.48
C GLY A 64 2.49 -5.76 10.16
N PHE A 65 1.48 -5.36 9.40
CA PHE A 65 1.69 -4.80 8.07
C PHE A 65 0.75 -3.63 7.78
N VAL A 66 1.10 -2.85 6.77
CA VAL A 66 0.23 -1.88 6.10
C VAL A 66 -0.16 -2.46 4.74
N PHE A 67 -1.46 -2.66 4.54
CA PHE A 67 -2.01 -3.13 3.29
C PHE A 67 -2.14 -1.99 2.28
N LEU A 68 -1.75 -2.22 1.03
CA LEU A 68 -1.99 -1.33 -0.09
C LEU A 68 -2.91 -2.01 -1.11
N GLU A 69 -3.74 -1.21 -1.76
CA GLU A 69 -4.68 -1.63 -2.79
C GLU A 69 -4.03 -2.53 -3.86
N THR A 70 -4.82 -3.33 -4.55
CA THR A 70 -4.34 -4.35 -5.51
C THR A 70 -4.72 -4.04 -6.95
N ASP A 71 -5.07 -2.80 -7.28
CA ASP A 71 -5.53 -2.36 -8.61
C ASP A 71 -6.75 -3.19 -9.08
N ARG A 72 -7.85 -3.02 -8.36
CA ARG A 72 -9.14 -3.62 -8.74
C ARG A 72 -9.74 -2.89 -9.93
N GLU A 73 -10.53 -3.60 -10.75
CA GLU A 73 -11.29 -2.98 -11.82
C GLU A 73 -12.11 -1.81 -11.29
N HIS A 74 -11.97 -0.67 -11.97
CA HIS A 74 -12.66 0.57 -11.62
C HIS A 74 -12.90 1.40 -12.89
N ASP A 75 -13.87 2.29 -12.81
CA ASP A 75 -14.17 3.25 -13.86
C ASP A 75 -14.42 4.63 -13.27
N LEU A 76 -13.67 5.64 -13.72
CA LEU A 76 -13.76 6.99 -13.17
C LEU A 76 -15.07 7.67 -13.55
N ASP A 77 -15.54 7.50 -14.79
CA ASP A 77 -16.71 8.22 -15.32
C ASP A 77 -18.01 7.75 -14.64
N SER A 78 -18.23 6.44 -14.54
CA SER A 78 -19.39 5.91 -13.81
C SER A 78 -19.24 6.07 -12.31
N GLY A 79 -18.03 6.03 -11.79
CA GLY A 79 -17.74 6.36 -10.39
C GLY A 79 -18.11 7.80 -10.04
N GLU A 80 -17.77 8.75 -10.89
CA GLU A 80 -18.16 10.15 -10.75
C GLU A 80 -19.65 10.35 -10.87
N ALA A 81 -20.30 9.68 -11.82
CA ALA A 81 -21.71 9.83 -12.10
C ALA A 81 -22.60 9.31 -10.94
N ASP A 82 -22.41 8.08 -10.51
CA ASP A 82 -23.29 7.39 -9.55
C ASP A 82 -22.59 6.47 -8.54
N GLY A 83 -21.25 6.36 -8.60
CA GLY A 83 -20.44 5.52 -7.74
C GLY A 83 -20.33 4.06 -8.19
N SER A 84 -20.99 3.64 -9.26
CA SER A 84 -20.97 2.25 -9.72
C SER A 84 -19.58 1.79 -10.16
N GLY A 85 -18.78 2.70 -10.71
CA GLY A 85 -17.39 2.45 -11.10
C GLY A 85 -16.42 2.20 -9.93
N TRP A 86 -16.88 2.31 -8.67
CA TRP A 86 -16.07 2.05 -7.46
C TRP A 86 -16.28 0.64 -6.89
N ALA A 87 -17.08 -0.20 -7.54
CA ALA A 87 -17.48 -1.50 -6.98
C ALA A 87 -16.29 -2.40 -6.63
N GLY A 88 -15.28 -2.51 -7.50
CA GLY A 88 -14.08 -3.30 -7.24
C GLY A 88 -13.27 -2.80 -6.04
N PRO A 89 -12.84 -1.52 -6.01
CA PRO A 89 -12.15 -0.95 -4.85
C PRO A 89 -12.94 -1.04 -3.54
N LEU A 90 -14.26 -0.85 -3.56
CA LEU A 90 -15.09 -0.99 -2.36
C LEU A 90 -15.22 -2.46 -1.90
N MET A 91 -15.21 -3.42 -2.82
CA MET A 91 -15.16 -4.84 -2.49
C MET A 91 -13.85 -5.19 -1.77
N GLU A 92 -12.73 -4.65 -2.20
CA GLU A 92 -11.44 -4.80 -1.51
C GLU A 92 -11.47 -4.24 -0.09
N ILE A 93 -12.07 -3.05 0.09
CA ILE A 93 -12.26 -2.46 1.42
C ILE A 93 -13.13 -3.35 2.31
N ASP A 94 -14.21 -3.95 1.79
CA ASP A 94 -15.03 -4.89 2.55
C ASP A 94 -14.29 -6.16 2.93
N TRP A 95 -13.41 -6.67 2.05
CA TRP A 95 -12.53 -7.79 2.42
C TRP A 95 -11.57 -7.41 3.55
N ILE A 96 -10.87 -6.26 3.43
CA ILE A 96 -9.97 -5.75 4.50
C ILE A 96 -10.72 -5.48 5.81
N ARG A 97 -11.98 -5.03 5.73
CA ARG A 97 -12.84 -4.92 6.92
C ARG A 97 -12.99 -6.28 7.63
N ARG A 98 -13.27 -7.34 6.87
CA ARG A 98 -13.37 -8.71 7.44
C ARG A 98 -12.07 -9.16 8.08
N VAL A 99 -10.93 -8.86 7.47
CA VAL A 99 -9.61 -9.09 8.09
C VAL A 99 -9.49 -8.32 9.41
N ALA A 100 -9.84 -7.03 9.41
CA ALA A 100 -9.70 -6.16 10.58
C ALA A 100 -10.53 -6.60 11.78
N VAL A 101 -11.73 -7.15 11.54
CA VAL A 101 -12.64 -7.62 12.60
C VAL A 101 -12.51 -9.12 12.87
N GLY A 102 -11.70 -9.85 12.11
CA GLY A 102 -11.49 -11.29 12.28
C GLY A 102 -12.69 -12.14 11.86
N GLU A 103 -13.48 -11.71 10.88
CA GLU A 103 -14.69 -12.38 10.39
C GLU A 103 -14.56 -12.83 8.94
N PRO A 104 -13.73 -13.87 8.65
CA PRO A 104 -13.53 -14.34 7.29
C PRO A 104 -14.79 -15.01 6.73
N LYS A 105 -14.95 -14.91 5.40
CA LYS A 105 -15.78 -15.84 4.65
C LYS A 105 -14.99 -17.09 4.32
N GLU A 106 -15.71 -18.18 4.03
CA GLU A 106 -15.07 -19.43 3.61
C GLU A 106 -14.17 -19.20 2.38
N GLY A 107 -12.92 -19.67 2.46
CA GLY A 107 -11.95 -19.59 1.37
C GLY A 107 -11.25 -18.24 1.23
N GLU A 108 -11.31 -17.34 2.21
CA GLU A 108 -10.60 -16.05 2.17
C GLU A 108 -9.14 -16.11 2.65
N GLY A 109 -8.67 -17.25 3.17
CA GLY A 109 -7.27 -17.44 3.57
C GLY A 109 -6.83 -16.55 4.73
N HIS A 110 -7.73 -16.31 5.68
CA HIS A 110 -7.42 -15.66 6.95
C HIS A 110 -8.34 -16.13 8.06
N ASP A 111 -7.97 -15.88 9.29
CA ASP A 111 -8.75 -16.17 10.49
C ASP A 111 -8.72 -14.99 11.50
N GLU A 112 -9.41 -15.13 12.62
CA GLU A 112 -9.49 -14.11 13.67
C GLU A 112 -8.11 -13.66 14.19
N SER A 113 -7.13 -14.57 14.23
CA SER A 113 -5.79 -14.28 14.76
C SER A 113 -5.02 -13.27 13.91
N HIS A 114 -5.36 -13.16 12.64
CA HIS A 114 -4.72 -12.25 11.68
C HIS A 114 -5.14 -10.77 11.85
N SER A 115 -6.27 -10.51 12.52
CA SER A 115 -6.82 -9.15 12.68
C SER A 115 -5.84 -8.17 13.35
N LYS A 116 -5.00 -8.68 14.25
CA LYS A 116 -3.97 -7.89 14.96
C LYS A 116 -2.79 -7.46 14.08
N LEU A 117 -2.56 -8.17 12.95
CA LEU A 117 -1.47 -7.86 12.04
C LEU A 117 -1.76 -6.65 11.14
N LEU A 118 -3.02 -6.32 10.88
CA LEU A 118 -3.39 -5.16 10.07
C LEU A 118 -3.20 -3.88 10.89
N GLN A 119 -2.08 -3.18 10.68
CA GLN A 119 -1.76 -1.92 11.36
C GLN A 119 -2.38 -0.71 10.66
N GLY A 120 -2.58 -0.78 9.36
CA GLY A 120 -3.20 0.25 8.55
C GLY A 120 -3.45 -0.23 7.13
N PHE A 121 -4.23 0.53 6.37
CA PHE A 121 -4.36 0.26 4.95
C PHE A 121 -4.57 1.52 4.13
N VAL A 122 -4.20 1.42 2.86
CA VAL A 122 -4.19 2.49 1.87
C VAL A 122 -4.95 2.00 0.64
N PRO A 123 -6.28 2.16 0.61
CA PRO A 123 -7.11 1.74 -0.52
C PRO A 123 -6.91 2.66 -1.72
N TRP A 124 -7.38 2.21 -2.88
CA TRP A 124 -7.50 3.03 -4.07
C TRP A 124 -8.45 4.21 -3.86
N ALA A 125 -8.25 5.31 -4.61
CA ALA A 125 -9.20 6.42 -4.67
C ALA A 125 -9.17 7.16 -6.02
N PRO A 126 -10.30 7.79 -6.44
CA PRO A 126 -10.42 8.45 -7.74
C PRO A 126 -9.82 9.87 -7.75
N LEU A 127 -8.52 10.02 -7.46
CA LEU A 127 -7.87 11.33 -7.39
C LEU A 127 -8.10 12.23 -8.61
N PRO A 128 -8.03 11.72 -9.86
CA PRO A 128 -8.25 12.56 -11.03
C PRO A 128 -9.62 13.24 -11.10
N SER A 129 -10.63 12.69 -10.42
CA SER A 129 -12.01 13.21 -10.44
C SER A 129 -12.25 14.44 -9.57
N GLY A 130 -11.22 14.92 -8.85
CA GLY A 130 -11.30 16.15 -8.06
C GLY A 130 -11.84 15.98 -6.64
N ALA A 131 -11.74 17.07 -5.85
CA ALA A 131 -12.00 17.04 -4.40
C ALA A 131 -13.43 16.60 -4.04
N ALA A 132 -14.44 17.07 -4.77
CA ALA A 132 -15.84 16.74 -4.46
C ALA A 132 -16.18 15.25 -4.66
N VAL A 133 -15.61 14.63 -5.71
CA VAL A 133 -15.76 13.20 -5.98
C VAL A 133 -14.97 12.38 -4.96
N MET A 134 -13.75 12.82 -4.66
CA MET A 134 -12.93 12.22 -3.62
C MET A 134 -13.60 12.22 -2.24
N GLU A 135 -14.26 13.32 -1.86
CA GLU A 135 -14.97 13.42 -0.58
C GLU A 135 -16.08 12.37 -0.48
N ARG A 136 -16.92 12.26 -1.52
CA ARG A 136 -17.97 11.21 -1.61
C ARG A 136 -17.36 9.79 -1.53
N TYR A 137 -16.23 9.57 -2.23
CA TYR A 137 -15.56 8.28 -2.18
C TYR A 137 -15.01 7.95 -0.80
N ILE A 138 -14.36 8.91 -0.12
CA ILE A 138 -13.83 8.73 1.23
C ILE A 138 -14.95 8.40 2.23
N GLU A 139 -16.09 9.09 2.13
CA GLU A 139 -17.27 8.78 2.95
C GLU A 139 -17.75 7.34 2.71
N LYS A 140 -17.86 6.94 1.43
CA LYS A 140 -18.29 5.58 1.07
C LYS A 140 -17.28 4.52 1.51
N ALA A 141 -15.99 4.78 1.35
CA ALA A 141 -14.92 3.91 1.81
C ALA A 141 -14.97 3.70 3.34
N ARG A 142 -15.19 4.77 4.11
CA ARG A 142 -15.36 4.70 5.57
C ARG A 142 -16.63 3.95 5.97
N GLU A 143 -17.74 4.14 5.24
CA GLU A 143 -18.99 3.40 5.46
C GLU A 143 -18.78 1.89 5.29
N VAL A 144 -18.15 1.48 4.18
CA VAL A 144 -17.86 0.07 3.87
C VAL A 144 -16.86 -0.53 4.86
N ALA A 145 -15.82 0.22 5.23
CA ALA A 145 -14.83 -0.21 6.21
C ALA A 145 -15.44 -0.40 7.62
N GLY A 146 -16.52 0.30 7.94
CA GLY A 146 -17.09 0.31 9.28
C GLY A 146 -16.16 0.96 10.32
N GLU A 147 -16.54 0.91 11.59
CA GLU A 147 -15.85 1.65 12.63
C GLU A 147 -14.41 1.17 12.86
N GLU A 148 -14.20 -0.15 12.98
CA GLU A 148 -12.89 -0.70 13.35
C GLU A 148 -11.86 -0.61 12.22
N ALA A 149 -12.21 -1.01 11.00
CA ALA A 149 -11.32 -0.89 9.87
C ALA A 149 -11.18 0.57 9.40
N GLY A 150 -12.25 1.35 9.47
CA GLY A 150 -12.23 2.76 9.08
C GLY A 150 -11.19 3.60 9.84
N LYS A 151 -10.92 3.29 11.11
CA LYS A 151 -9.86 3.91 11.92
C LYS A 151 -8.45 3.57 11.40
N ARG A 152 -8.30 2.50 10.62
CA ARG A 152 -7.02 2.02 10.06
C ARG A 152 -6.75 2.55 8.65
N ILE A 153 -7.67 3.31 8.04
CA ILE A 153 -7.40 3.99 6.77
C ILE A 153 -6.32 5.05 7.02
N SER A 154 -5.12 4.79 6.52
CA SER A 154 -3.95 5.65 6.73
C SER A 154 -3.76 6.68 5.62
N GLY A 155 -4.36 6.44 4.46
CA GLY A 155 -4.23 7.24 3.26
C GLY A 155 -4.94 6.60 2.09
N PHE A 156 -4.64 7.10 0.89
CA PHE A 156 -5.18 6.58 -0.36
C PHE A 156 -4.11 6.50 -1.43
N ARG A 157 -4.35 5.67 -2.44
CA ARG A 157 -3.48 5.48 -3.59
C ARG A 157 -4.26 5.64 -4.89
N TYR A 158 -3.59 6.14 -5.90
CA TYR A 158 -4.00 6.05 -7.29
C TYR A 158 -2.78 5.66 -8.11
N LEU A 159 -2.85 4.54 -8.81
CA LEU A 159 -1.72 3.98 -9.53
C LEU A 159 -1.41 4.84 -10.75
N VAL A 160 -0.33 5.62 -10.70
CA VAL A 160 0.03 6.57 -11.79
C VAL A 160 1.04 6.00 -12.78
N GLN A 161 1.76 4.93 -12.40
CA GLN A 161 2.84 4.35 -13.21
C GLN A 161 2.42 3.90 -14.60
N SER A 162 1.16 3.54 -14.82
CA SER A 162 0.59 3.11 -16.10
C SER A 162 -0.29 4.18 -16.76
N LYS A 163 -0.37 5.37 -16.18
CA LYS A 163 -1.24 6.44 -16.69
C LYS A 163 -0.48 7.39 -17.63
N PRO A 164 -1.19 8.11 -18.50
CA PRO A 164 -0.57 9.09 -19.39
C PRO A 164 0.20 10.18 -18.65
N LYS A 165 1.23 10.73 -19.30
CA LYS A 165 1.90 11.93 -18.82
C LYS A 165 0.91 13.07 -18.66
N GLY A 166 1.02 13.85 -17.58
CA GLY A 166 0.11 14.93 -17.21
C GLY A 166 -0.97 14.51 -16.21
N THR A 167 -1.18 13.20 -15.98
CA THR A 167 -2.20 12.73 -15.03
C THR A 167 -2.00 13.33 -13.64
N MET A 168 -0.78 13.32 -13.12
CA MET A 168 -0.48 13.85 -11.78
C MET A 168 -0.59 15.37 -11.68
N LEU A 169 -0.55 16.09 -12.81
CA LEU A 169 -0.63 17.55 -12.86
C LEU A 169 -2.06 18.05 -13.18
N GLY A 170 -3.00 17.14 -13.40
CA GLY A 170 -4.41 17.49 -13.62
C GLY A 170 -4.99 18.24 -12.41
N GLU A 171 -5.81 19.26 -12.66
CA GLU A 171 -6.44 20.08 -11.61
C GLU A 171 -7.16 19.21 -10.57
N GLY A 172 -7.99 18.26 -11.04
CA GLY A 172 -8.70 17.35 -10.14
C GLY A 172 -7.77 16.53 -9.26
N PHE A 173 -6.64 16.04 -9.81
CA PHE A 173 -5.64 15.29 -9.06
C PHE A 173 -5.03 16.13 -7.93
N ILE A 174 -4.65 17.38 -8.24
CA ILE A 174 -4.08 18.31 -7.26
C ILE A 174 -5.10 18.69 -6.18
N GLU A 175 -6.37 18.92 -6.55
CA GLU A 175 -7.44 19.18 -5.58
C GLU A 175 -7.70 17.96 -4.66
N GLY A 176 -7.67 16.74 -5.22
CA GLY A 176 -7.76 15.50 -4.46
C GLY A 176 -6.64 15.38 -3.43
N LEU A 177 -5.40 15.70 -3.80
CA LEU A 177 -4.26 15.72 -2.87
C LEU A 177 -4.42 16.77 -1.77
N LYS A 178 -4.89 17.97 -2.11
CA LYS A 178 -5.17 19.03 -1.10
C LYS A 178 -6.27 18.59 -0.13
N LEU A 179 -7.29 17.85 -0.61
CA LEU A 179 -8.30 17.26 0.26
C LEU A 179 -7.69 16.24 1.22
N LEU A 180 -6.86 15.30 0.72
CA LEU A 180 -6.19 14.31 1.59
C LEU A 180 -5.39 14.99 2.70
N GLY A 181 -4.70 16.09 2.39
CA GLY A 181 -3.96 16.87 3.37
C GLY A 181 -4.87 17.46 4.47
N ARG A 182 -6.01 18.04 4.10
CA ARG A 182 -7.01 18.56 5.06
C ARG A 182 -7.57 17.46 5.95
N GLU A 183 -7.82 16.28 5.38
CA GLU A 183 -8.29 15.08 6.09
C GLU A 183 -7.19 14.38 6.92
N LYS A 184 -5.94 14.88 6.88
CA LYS A 184 -4.75 14.28 7.51
C LYS A 184 -4.42 12.85 7.04
N LEU A 185 -4.82 12.53 5.83
CA LEU A 185 -4.54 11.28 5.15
C LEU A 185 -3.27 11.39 4.31
N THR A 186 -2.61 10.26 4.09
CA THR A 186 -1.42 10.19 3.23
C THR A 186 -1.82 9.90 1.79
N PHE A 187 -0.94 10.25 0.85
CA PHE A 187 -0.99 9.75 -0.51
C PHE A 187 0.18 8.80 -0.77
N ASP A 188 -0.10 7.56 -1.16
CA ASP A 188 0.93 6.62 -1.62
C ASP A 188 1.15 6.81 -3.11
N LEU A 189 2.35 7.23 -3.47
CA LEU A 189 2.77 7.51 -4.83
C LEU A 189 3.59 6.36 -5.39
N GLY A 190 3.00 5.54 -6.24
CA GLY A 190 3.70 4.51 -7.01
C GLY A 190 4.20 5.08 -8.34
N VAL A 191 5.52 5.12 -8.55
CA VAL A 191 6.17 5.51 -9.81
C VAL A 191 7.09 4.41 -10.30
N ASP A 192 7.16 4.25 -11.62
CA ASP A 192 8.06 3.31 -12.29
C ASP A 192 8.96 4.06 -13.27
N GLN A 193 10.09 4.54 -12.78
CA GLN A 193 11.08 5.22 -13.59
C GLN A 193 11.66 4.32 -14.69
N HIS A 194 11.77 3.02 -14.44
CA HIS A 194 12.44 2.10 -15.35
C HIS A 194 11.60 1.84 -16.61
N SER A 195 10.33 1.52 -16.47
CA SER A 195 9.44 1.24 -17.61
C SER A 195 8.72 2.51 -18.09
N GLY A 196 8.39 3.42 -17.17
CA GLY A 196 7.65 4.64 -17.47
C GLY A 196 8.52 5.81 -17.91
N GLY A 197 9.80 5.84 -17.50
CA GLY A 197 10.78 6.89 -17.80
C GLY A 197 10.89 7.97 -16.73
N ASP A 198 11.98 8.76 -16.83
CA ASP A 198 12.35 9.79 -15.85
C ASP A 198 11.28 10.88 -15.65
N TRP A 199 10.45 11.10 -16.66
CA TRP A 199 9.36 12.08 -16.60
C TRP A 199 8.38 11.84 -15.46
N GLN A 200 8.22 10.59 -15.00
CA GLN A 200 7.33 10.30 -13.86
C GLN A 200 7.86 10.94 -12.57
N LEU A 201 9.17 10.93 -12.35
CA LEU A 201 9.77 11.59 -11.18
C LEU A 201 9.73 13.12 -11.30
N GLU A 202 9.95 13.66 -12.50
CA GLU A 202 9.86 15.10 -12.76
C GLU A 202 8.43 15.60 -12.48
N GLU A 203 7.43 14.87 -12.98
CA GLU A 203 6.01 15.17 -12.78
C GLU A 203 5.61 15.02 -11.30
N ALA A 204 6.11 13.99 -10.61
CA ALA A 204 5.88 13.80 -9.20
C ALA A 204 6.41 14.98 -8.35
N VAL A 205 7.58 15.50 -8.67
CA VAL A 205 8.14 16.68 -7.99
C VAL A 205 7.26 17.91 -8.21
N GLU A 206 6.78 18.12 -9.44
CA GLU A 206 5.90 19.25 -9.75
C GLU A 206 4.51 19.09 -9.09
N MET A 207 3.94 17.87 -9.10
CA MET A 207 2.73 17.53 -8.38
C MET A 207 2.82 17.90 -6.89
N VAL A 208 3.93 17.55 -6.22
CA VAL A 208 4.14 17.89 -4.80
C VAL A 208 4.13 19.39 -4.58
N LYS A 209 4.81 20.16 -5.45
CA LYS A 209 4.81 21.63 -5.37
C LYS A 209 3.40 22.20 -5.49
N LEU A 210 2.66 21.78 -6.53
CA LEU A 210 1.29 22.24 -6.78
C LEU A 210 0.32 21.85 -5.65
N ALA A 211 0.44 20.63 -5.13
CA ALA A 211 -0.38 20.17 -4.02
C ALA A 211 -0.11 20.92 -2.71
N HIS A 212 1.09 21.48 -2.53
CA HIS A 212 1.47 22.23 -1.34
C HIS A 212 1.39 23.75 -1.50
N GLU A 213 1.22 24.24 -2.73
CA GLU A 213 1.12 25.66 -3.01
C GLU A 213 -0.13 26.28 -2.37
N GLY A 214 0.09 27.35 -1.59
CA GLY A 214 -0.99 28.06 -0.89
C GLY A 214 -1.65 27.27 0.24
N VAL A 215 -1.04 26.17 0.71
CA VAL A 215 -1.57 25.30 1.77
C VAL A 215 -0.74 25.46 3.04
N ASP A 216 -1.41 25.64 4.18
CA ASP A 216 -0.75 25.68 5.49
C ASP A 216 0.02 24.37 5.77
N ASP A 217 1.18 24.46 6.41
CA ASP A 217 2.04 23.30 6.67
C ASP A 217 1.31 22.14 7.38
N ALA A 218 0.38 22.45 8.27
CA ALA A 218 -0.41 21.45 8.99
C ALA A 218 -1.45 20.71 8.11
N GLN A 219 -1.75 21.25 6.93
CA GLN A 219 -2.73 20.72 5.97
C GLN A 219 -2.09 20.19 4.69
N LYS A 220 -0.76 20.25 4.57
CA LYS A 220 -0.06 19.64 3.44
C LYS A 220 -0.22 18.14 3.47
N VAL A 221 -0.57 17.54 2.33
CA VAL A 221 -0.64 16.09 2.19
C VAL A 221 0.74 15.48 2.43
N ARG A 222 0.79 14.41 3.22
CA ARG A 222 2.01 13.60 3.38
C ARG A 222 2.07 12.60 2.24
N ILE A 223 3.22 12.52 1.59
CA ILE A 223 3.43 11.63 0.45
C ILE A 223 4.39 10.53 0.85
N VAL A 224 3.98 9.29 0.63
CA VAL A 224 4.81 8.10 0.74
C VAL A 224 5.18 7.71 -0.69
N ILE A 225 6.46 7.59 -0.98
CA ILE A 225 6.93 7.23 -2.32
C ILE A 225 7.28 5.75 -2.33
N SER A 226 6.57 5.01 -3.16
CA SER A 226 6.84 3.63 -3.49
C SER A 226 7.52 3.58 -4.85
N MET A 227 8.79 3.15 -4.87
CA MET A 227 9.54 3.02 -6.12
C MET A 227 9.52 1.57 -6.58
N TYR A 228 9.09 1.33 -7.82
CA TYR A 228 9.24 0.04 -8.45
C TYR A 228 10.70 -0.14 -8.90
N ILE A 229 11.42 -1.08 -8.27
CA ILE A 229 12.73 -1.52 -8.74
C ILE A 229 12.50 -2.81 -9.53
N PRO A 230 12.68 -2.82 -10.85
CA PRO A 230 12.46 -4.01 -11.63
C PRO A 230 13.54 -5.05 -11.33
N PHE A 231 13.13 -6.13 -10.70
CA PHE A 231 13.86 -7.38 -10.78
C PHE A 231 13.44 -8.12 -12.07
N PRO A 232 14.35 -8.93 -12.68
CA PRO A 232 14.02 -9.63 -13.91
C PRO A 232 12.74 -10.43 -13.78
N ARG A 233 11.92 -10.38 -14.76
CA ARG A 233 10.56 -10.89 -15.08
C ARG A 233 9.87 -11.98 -14.22
N TYR A 234 10.44 -12.47 -13.12
CA TYR A 234 9.92 -13.59 -12.35
C TYR A 234 9.76 -13.35 -10.82
N LEU A 235 10.00 -12.15 -10.33
CA LEU A 235 9.71 -11.79 -8.92
C LEU A 235 8.95 -10.46 -8.88
N LEU A 236 7.65 -10.56 -9.06
CA LEU A 236 6.73 -9.47 -8.77
C LEU A 236 6.56 -9.34 -7.24
N CYS A 237 6.53 -8.08 -6.81
CA CYS A 237 6.06 -7.64 -5.51
C CYS A 237 6.94 -7.95 -4.30
N MET A 238 8.12 -7.33 -4.25
CA MET A 238 8.64 -6.91 -2.95
C MET A 238 8.70 -5.39 -2.93
N GLY A 239 7.77 -4.77 -2.23
CA GLY A 239 7.77 -3.34 -1.97
C GLY A 239 9.04 -2.93 -1.24
N ILE A 240 9.77 -1.99 -1.79
CA ILE A 240 10.92 -1.41 -1.13
C ILE A 240 10.62 0.03 -0.77
N SER A 241 10.61 0.24 0.52
CA SER A 241 10.86 1.48 1.27
C SER A 241 10.10 2.75 0.91
N ALA A 242 9.16 3.04 1.77
CA ALA A 242 8.63 4.38 1.91
C ALA A 242 9.70 5.34 2.48
N HIS A 243 10.04 6.41 1.76
CA HIS A 243 10.66 7.58 2.35
C HIS A 243 9.59 8.63 2.63
N VAL A 244 9.35 8.88 3.90
CA VAL A 244 8.47 10.00 4.31
C VAL A 244 9.28 11.28 4.20
N LEU A 245 8.97 12.12 3.21
CA LEU A 245 9.49 13.47 3.13
C LEU A 245 8.67 14.36 4.06
N THR A 246 9.05 14.45 5.33
CA THR A 246 8.56 15.47 6.25
C THR A 246 9.60 16.56 6.39
N SER A 247 9.25 17.79 6.03
CA SER A 247 10.01 18.98 6.44
C SER A 247 9.90 19.13 7.97
N ASN A 248 11.05 19.13 8.67
CA ASN A 248 11.23 19.46 10.10
C ASN A 248 10.91 18.39 11.16
N ARG A 249 11.52 17.19 11.09
CA ARG A 249 11.91 16.44 12.29
C ARG A 249 13.23 15.72 12.04
N PRO A 250 14.10 15.53 13.07
CA PRO A 250 15.36 14.84 12.89
C PRO A 250 15.13 13.40 12.42
N PRO A 251 16.02 12.85 11.58
CA PRO A 251 15.81 11.57 10.92
C PRO A 251 15.83 10.43 11.96
N LEU A 252 14.71 9.74 12.09
CA LEU A 252 14.71 8.37 12.59
C LEU A 252 15.53 7.55 11.59
N GLN A 253 16.59 6.92 12.07
CA GLN A 253 17.44 6.07 11.23
C GLN A 253 16.65 4.84 10.78
N THR A 254 16.07 4.93 9.59
CA THR A 254 15.48 3.76 8.91
C THR A 254 16.61 2.98 8.27
N ARG A 255 17.00 1.86 8.87
CA ARG A 255 17.93 0.91 8.25
C ARG A 255 17.18 0.04 7.25
N LEU A 256 17.61 0.13 6.01
CA LEU A 256 17.21 -0.73 4.91
C LEU A 256 17.66 -2.17 5.19
N PHE A 257 16.74 -3.11 5.34
CA PHE A 257 17.07 -4.53 5.37
C PHE A 257 16.92 -5.11 3.96
N LEU A 258 18.03 -5.36 3.32
CA LEU A 258 18.11 -6.18 2.11
C LEU A 258 18.08 -7.67 2.53
N LEU A 259 16.99 -8.35 2.31
CA LEU A 259 16.95 -9.80 2.38
C LEU A 259 17.72 -10.37 1.17
N ARG A 260 18.92 -10.91 1.42
CA ARG A 260 19.67 -11.67 0.42
C ARG A 260 19.02 -13.05 0.25
N SER A 261 18.58 -13.37 -0.95
CA SER A 261 18.25 -14.74 -1.36
C SER A 261 19.45 -15.66 -1.17
N PRO A 262 19.27 -16.89 -0.69
CA PRO A 262 20.34 -17.89 -0.69
C PRO A 262 20.67 -18.29 -2.13
N THR A 263 21.90 -18.02 -2.55
CA THR A 263 22.44 -18.51 -3.82
C THR A 263 22.48 -20.03 -3.82
N ARG A 264 21.64 -20.67 -4.63
CA ARG A 264 21.84 -22.08 -4.99
C ARG A 264 23.14 -22.15 -5.82
N ARG A 265 24.15 -22.84 -5.30
CA ARG A 265 25.25 -23.36 -6.11
C ARG A 265 24.68 -24.47 -6.96
N ALA A 266 24.84 -24.34 -8.25
CA ALA A 266 24.66 -25.46 -9.19
C ALA A 266 25.88 -26.38 -9.14
N PRO A 267 25.71 -27.68 -9.49
CA PRO A 267 26.77 -28.68 -9.44
C PRO A 267 27.88 -28.45 -10.48
#